data_bd85cf17b4abe90535ffa1101002f584
#
_entry.id   bd85cf17b4abe90535ffa1101002f584
#
_cell.length_a   1.000
_cell.length_b   1.000
_cell.length_c   1.000
_cell.angle_alpha   90.00
_cell.angle_beta   90.00
_cell.angle_gamma   90.00
#
_symmetry.space_group_name_H-M   'P 1'
#
loop_
_entity.id
_entity.type
_entity.pdbx_description
1 polymer ?
#
loop_
_entity_poly.entity_id
_entity_poly.type
_entity_poly.pdbx_seq_one_letter_code
_entity_poly.pdbx_strand_id
1 'polypeptide(L)'
;MPNLDCLEVRFSPFCHDEMLPGTWYEPSSIRMKTLGVISKTLRDRESRPDASIIRELVLNYLEDMPLLKDLKDNLLHNIDKLHIRVVYYNGEIEKSEFASYLSSTLLPSVSEHLVELTIAGLCWGSIPAEFNGQGLSFPCLESLTLEQYIILRQDQFDWILEQRTLINLNLYSCKIVTHCLVQQPDFEDWDVNLDGWKKLPDVSTNMDEANYSHMSHPHLEPLEPGWYMNDLRWSDMFDRIRQNLPLLENFNFRCSSWQNYFEGLPLPHNDDLHNRYYTFDNGSWGWVLYMPADECPRSTERNYFEIKNMPGTPVGLYERTEPADRLALETLMEATRKRCGEK
;
A
#
# COMPACT_ATOMS: atom_id res chain seq x y z
N MET A 1 1.61 34.09 12.02
CA MET A 1 1.79 32.99 12.98
C MET A 1 3.25 32.61 12.96
N PRO A 2 4.09 33.03 13.91
CA PRO A 2 5.52 32.81 13.85
C PRO A 2 5.94 31.36 14.13
N ASN A 3 5.16 30.59 14.87
CA ASN A 3 5.54 29.26 15.39
C ASN A 3 4.76 28.12 14.72
N LEU A 4 4.55 28.16 13.40
CA LEU A 4 3.93 27.06 12.65
C LEU A 4 5.04 26.20 12.06
N ASP A 5 5.14 24.93 12.43
CA ASP A 5 6.10 23.94 11.97
C ASP A 5 5.48 22.78 11.19
N CYS A 6 4.15 22.59 11.32
CA CYS A 6 3.36 21.60 10.61
C CYS A 6 2.31 22.26 9.71
N LEU A 7 2.13 21.69 8.52
CA LEU A 7 1.06 22.04 7.58
C LEU A 7 0.27 20.81 7.20
N GLU A 8 -0.99 20.77 7.55
CA GLU A 8 -1.93 19.74 7.08
C GLU A 8 -2.81 20.29 5.96
N VAL A 9 -2.85 19.58 4.85
CA VAL A 9 -3.75 19.79 3.72
C VAL A 9 -4.66 18.59 3.61
N ARG A 10 -5.97 18.81 3.68
CA ARG A 10 -6.96 17.77 3.56
C ARG A 10 -7.87 18.06 2.38
N PHE A 11 -7.82 17.21 1.37
CA PHE A 11 -8.75 17.22 0.25
C PHE A 11 -10.00 16.38 0.56
N SER A 12 -10.97 16.40 -0.34
CA SER A 12 -12.08 15.44 -0.29
C SER A 12 -11.55 14.01 -0.47
N PRO A 13 -12.09 13.00 0.23
CA PRO A 13 -11.75 11.60 -0.05
C PRO A 13 -12.28 11.12 -1.41
N PHE A 14 -13.10 11.94 -2.09
CA PHE A 14 -13.66 11.64 -3.40
C PHE A 14 -13.10 12.61 -4.43
N CYS A 15 -12.39 12.09 -5.41
CA CYS A 15 -11.83 12.82 -6.54
C CYS A 15 -12.55 12.44 -7.82
N HIS A 16 -13.13 13.42 -8.53
CA HIS A 16 -13.86 13.20 -9.78
C HIS A 16 -14.01 14.52 -10.54
N ASP A 17 -13.84 14.51 -11.86
CA ASP A 17 -13.98 15.71 -12.70
C ASP A 17 -15.44 16.15 -12.88
N GLU A 18 -16.39 15.23 -12.82
CA GLU A 18 -17.80 15.54 -12.97
C GLU A 18 -18.46 15.79 -11.60
N MET A 19 -19.03 16.95 -11.44
CA MET A 19 -19.86 17.26 -10.26
C MET A 19 -21.19 16.51 -10.39
N LEU A 20 -21.28 15.34 -9.80
CA LEU A 20 -22.57 14.68 -9.64
C LEU A 20 -23.40 15.41 -8.59
N PRO A 21 -24.68 15.77 -8.88
CA PRO A 21 -25.53 16.47 -7.94
C PRO A 21 -25.64 15.73 -6.61
N GLY A 22 -25.32 16.43 -5.51
CA GLY A 22 -25.42 15.87 -4.17
C GLY A 22 -24.18 15.12 -3.67
N THR A 23 -23.08 15.11 -4.41
CA THR A 23 -21.82 14.49 -4.01
C THR A 23 -20.74 15.54 -3.70
N TRP A 24 -19.86 15.22 -2.75
CA TRP A 24 -18.77 16.09 -2.32
C TRP A 24 -17.47 15.78 -3.09
N TYR A 25 -17.58 15.66 -4.42
CA TYR A 25 -16.41 15.44 -5.25
C TYR A 25 -15.59 16.71 -5.42
N GLU A 26 -14.28 16.58 -5.39
CA GLU A 26 -13.35 17.68 -5.60
C GLU A 26 -12.55 17.42 -6.88
N PRO A 27 -12.68 18.28 -7.89
CA PRO A 27 -11.96 18.12 -9.15
C PRO A 27 -10.45 18.25 -8.99
N SER A 28 -9.68 17.46 -9.78
CA SER A 28 -8.21 17.50 -9.83
C SER A 28 -7.67 18.91 -10.03
N SER A 29 -8.33 19.72 -10.87
CA SER A 29 -7.92 21.10 -11.15
C SER A 29 -8.00 22.01 -9.90
N ILE A 30 -8.93 21.75 -8.99
CA ILE A 30 -9.04 22.49 -7.72
C ILE A 30 -7.94 22.06 -6.76
N ARG A 31 -7.67 20.75 -6.66
CA ARG A 31 -6.57 20.21 -5.84
C ARG A 31 -5.22 20.78 -6.27
N MET A 32 -4.93 20.77 -7.57
CA MET A 32 -3.69 21.34 -8.12
C MET A 32 -3.56 22.84 -7.88
N LYS A 33 -4.67 23.62 -7.99
CA LYS A 33 -4.67 25.04 -7.64
C LYS A 33 -4.39 25.27 -6.16
N THR A 34 -5.01 24.48 -5.30
CA THR A 34 -4.81 24.56 -3.85
C THR A 34 -3.35 24.30 -3.49
N LEU A 35 -2.75 23.23 -4.02
CA LEU A 35 -1.33 22.92 -3.83
C LEU A 35 -0.43 24.06 -4.39
N GLY A 36 -0.79 24.65 -5.52
CA GLY A 36 -0.07 25.80 -6.08
C GLY A 36 -0.07 27.03 -5.17
N VAL A 37 -1.20 27.34 -4.55
CA VAL A 37 -1.30 28.44 -3.58
C VAL A 37 -0.46 28.14 -2.32
N ILE A 38 -0.52 26.88 -1.84
CA ILE A 38 0.27 26.44 -0.68
C ILE A 38 1.76 26.52 -0.98
N SER A 39 2.20 25.96 -2.10
CA SER A 39 3.60 26.01 -2.56
C SER A 39 4.15 27.44 -2.61
N LYS A 40 3.37 28.35 -3.19
CA LYS A 40 3.74 29.78 -3.22
C LYS A 40 3.82 30.37 -1.81
N THR A 41 2.87 30.04 -0.94
CA THR A 41 2.84 30.55 0.42
C THR A 41 4.02 30.06 1.25
N LEU A 42 4.43 28.81 1.08
CA LEU A 42 5.61 28.25 1.73
C LEU A 42 6.89 28.99 1.30
N ARG A 43 7.07 29.21 0.00
CA ARG A 43 8.20 29.98 -0.54
C ARG A 43 8.22 31.42 -0.04
N ASP A 44 7.07 32.12 -0.07
CA ASP A 44 6.95 33.49 0.43
C ASP A 44 7.25 33.56 1.94
N ARG A 45 6.94 32.50 2.69
CA ARG A 45 7.20 32.37 4.11
C ARG A 45 8.69 32.21 4.40
N GLU A 46 9.40 31.36 3.63
CA GLU A 46 10.86 31.16 3.77
C GLU A 46 11.67 32.45 3.59
N SER A 47 11.17 33.38 2.79
CA SER A 47 11.81 34.69 2.58
C SER A 47 11.64 35.64 3.77
N ARG A 48 10.83 35.31 4.78
CA ARG A 48 10.55 36.15 5.95
C ARG A 48 11.39 35.72 7.15
N PRO A 49 12.28 36.57 7.68
CA PRO A 49 13.19 36.21 8.78
C PRO A 49 12.45 35.87 10.08
N ASP A 50 11.22 36.38 10.26
CA ASP A 50 10.43 36.18 11.49
C ASP A 50 9.50 34.96 11.42
N ALA A 51 9.45 34.25 10.29
CA ALA A 51 8.60 33.09 10.10
C ALA A 51 9.35 31.78 10.39
N SER A 52 8.71 30.89 11.15
CA SER A 52 9.22 29.52 11.30
C SER A 52 9.18 28.75 9.98
N ILE A 53 10.11 27.85 9.77
CA ILE A 53 10.14 26.94 8.64
C ILE A 53 9.14 25.79 8.91
N ILE A 54 8.32 25.46 7.91
CA ILE A 54 7.48 24.27 7.98
C ILE A 54 8.37 23.04 7.73
N ARG A 55 8.34 22.09 8.65
CA ARG A 55 9.12 20.86 8.60
C ARG A 55 8.27 19.61 8.46
N GLU A 56 7.00 19.69 8.80
CA GLU A 56 6.05 18.60 8.71
C GLU A 56 4.96 18.95 7.69
N LEU A 57 4.77 18.05 6.71
CA LEU A 57 3.75 18.17 5.68
C LEU A 57 2.83 16.96 5.70
N VAL A 58 1.54 17.21 5.88
CA VAL A 58 0.49 16.18 5.84
C VAL A 58 -0.40 16.44 4.64
N LEU A 59 -0.41 15.51 3.69
CA LEU A 59 -1.24 15.54 2.48
C LEU A 59 -2.29 14.44 2.56
N ASN A 60 -3.46 14.75 3.09
CA ASN A 60 -4.57 13.81 3.20
C ASN A 60 -5.41 13.81 1.93
N TYR A 61 -5.61 12.62 1.36
CA TYR A 61 -6.37 12.37 0.14
C TYR A 61 -5.75 13.07 -1.09
N LEU A 62 -4.42 13.00 -1.17
CA LEU A 62 -3.70 13.39 -2.38
C LEU A 62 -4.13 12.47 -3.53
N GLU A 63 -4.46 13.05 -4.67
CA GLU A 63 -4.76 12.30 -5.88
C GLU A 63 -3.53 11.53 -6.38
N ASP A 64 -3.73 10.35 -6.93
CA ASP A 64 -2.69 9.44 -7.44
C ASP A 64 -2.08 9.90 -8.78
N MET A 65 -1.72 11.18 -8.85
CA MET A 65 -1.08 11.82 -10.01
C MET A 65 0.29 12.39 -9.65
N PRO A 66 1.26 12.37 -10.58
CA PRO A 66 2.52 13.06 -10.42
C PRO A 66 2.35 14.57 -10.21
N LEU A 67 3.00 15.11 -9.19
CA LEU A 67 3.05 16.55 -8.97
C LEU A 67 3.96 17.22 -10.01
N LEU A 68 3.59 18.39 -10.48
CA LEU A 68 4.46 19.22 -11.29
C LEU A 68 5.79 19.49 -10.56
N LYS A 69 6.89 19.48 -11.28
CA LYS A 69 8.25 19.60 -10.70
C LYS A 69 8.39 20.79 -9.74
N ASP A 70 8.03 22.00 -10.21
CA ASP A 70 8.15 23.20 -9.38
C ASP A 70 7.26 23.15 -8.12
N LEU A 71 6.09 22.52 -8.24
CA LEU A 71 5.17 22.33 -7.14
C LEU A 71 5.78 21.38 -6.09
N LYS A 72 6.27 20.22 -6.52
CA LYS A 72 6.95 19.24 -5.67
C LYS A 72 8.15 19.88 -4.97
N ASP A 73 9.05 20.49 -5.71
CA ASP A 73 10.30 21.05 -5.18
C ASP A 73 10.03 22.11 -4.10
N ASN A 74 9.00 22.94 -4.28
CA ASN A 74 8.64 23.95 -3.29
C ASN A 74 7.89 23.38 -2.07
N LEU A 75 7.04 22.36 -2.26
CA LEU A 75 6.32 21.74 -1.15
C LEU A 75 7.25 20.97 -0.22
N LEU A 76 8.30 20.35 -0.77
CA LEU A 76 9.14 19.39 -0.06
C LEU A 76 10.50 19.95 0.40
N HIS A 77 10.81 21.19 0.09
CA HIS A 77 12.18 21.76 0.26
C HIS A 77 12.77 21.63 1.67
N ASN A 78 11.97 21.83 2.71
CA ASN A 78 12.43 21.80 4.11
C ASN A 78 11.73 20.73 4.95
N ILE A 79 11.10 19.75 4.30
CA ILE A 79 10.27 18.77 4.98
C ILE A 79 11.13 17.62 5.48
N ASP A 80 11.15 17.41 6.80
CA ASP A 80 11.77 16.27 7.46
C ASP A 80 10.73 15.23 7.98
N LYS A 81 9.42 15.60 7.94
CA LYS A 81 8.31 14.69 8.23
C LYS A 81 7.27 14.78 7.13
N LEU A 82 7.02 13.67 6.46
CA LEU A 82 6.10 13.60 5.31
C LEU A 82 5.03 12.54 5.54
N HIS A 83 3.77 12.97 5.49
CA HIS A 83 2.62 12.09 5.61
C HIS A 83 1.74 12.23 4.37
N ILE A 84 1.60 11.17 3.61
CA ILE A 84 0.82 11.12 2.37
C ILE A 84 -0.26 10.05 2.51
N ARG A 85 -1.52 10.46 2.32
CA ARG A 85 -2.64 9.53 2.11
C ARG A 85 -3.16 9.74 0.70
N VAL A 86 -3.03 8.70 -0.13
CA VAL A 86 -3.42 8.72 -1.53
C VAL A 86 -4.89 8.35 -1.71
N VAL A 87 -5.55 8.97 -2.66
CA VAL A 87 -6.89 8.61 -3.14
C VAL A 87 -6.85 8.41 -4.65
N TYR A 88 -7.56 7.39 -5.12
CA TYR A 88 -7.67 7.12 -6.54
C TYR A 88 -8.70 8.02 -7.20
N TYR A 89 -8.41 8.44 -8.42
CA TYR A 89 -9.33 9.16 -9.26
C TYR A 89 -10.59 8.32 -9.50
N ASN A 90 -11.76 8.94 -9.45
CA ASN A 90 -13.09 8.29 -9.53
C ASN A 90 -13.36 7.21 -8.45
N GLY A 91 -12.47 7.01 -7.47
CA GLY A 91 -12.59 5.94 -6.48
C GLY A 91 -12.30 4.54 -7.04
N GLU A 92 -11.86 4.45 -8.28
CA GLU A 92 -11.49 3.20 -8.93
C GLU A 92 -10.01 2.89 -8.69
N ILE A 93 -9.71 1.64 -8.35
CA ILE A 93 -8.33 1.18 -8.15
C ILE A 93 -7.79 0.78 -9.52
N GLU A 94 -7.20 1.75 -10.20
CA GLU A 94 -6.60 1.54 -11.51
C GLU A 94 -5.07 1.68 -11.43
N LYS A 95 -4.39 1.16 -12.45
CA LYS A 95 -2.96 1.39 -12.64
C LYS A 95 -2.70 2.86 -12.92
N SER A 96 -1.92 3.51 -12.08
CA SER A 96 -1.47 4.88 -12.29
C SER A 96 0.06 4.96 -12.32
N GLU A 97 0.59 6.02 -12.93
CA GLU A 97 2.02 6.29 -12.92
C GLU A 97 2.52 6.74 -11.52
N PHE A 98 1.63 6.90 -10.56
CA PHE A 98 1.97 7.46 -9.25
C PHE A 98 2.91 6.56 -8.44
N ALA A 99 2.76 5.24 -8.52
CA ALA A 99 3.65 4.31 -7.81
C ALA A 99 5.10 4.46 -8.29
N SER A 100 5.31 4.56 -9.61
CA SER A 100 6.61 4.81 -10.21
C SER A 100 7.13 6.22 -9.88
N TYR A 101 6.28 7.23 -9.94
CA TYR A 101 6.62 8.60 -9.55
C TYR A 101 7.00 8.70 -8.06
N LEU A 102 6.27 8.01 -7.19
CA LEU A 102 6.53 7.98 -5.75
C LEU A 102 7.92 7.43 -5.48
N SER A 103 8.29 6.28 -6.07
CA SER A 103 9.57 5.63 -5.85
C SER A 103 10.75 6.30 -6.55
N SER A 104 10.55 6.84 -7.76
CA SER A 104 11.66 7.38 -8.58
C SER A 104 11.88 8.89 -8.44
N THR A 105 10.87 9.63 -7.97
CA THR A 105 10.90 11.10 -8.03
C THR A 105 10.55 11.77 -6.71
N LEU A 106 9.42 11.41 -6.09
CA LEU A 106 8.94 12.12 -4.90
C LEU A 106 9.78 11.75 -3.66
N LEU A 107 9.85 10.47 -3.32
CA LEU A 107 10.59 10.01 -2.14
C LEU A 107 12.10 10.28 -2.23
N PRO A 108 12.78 10.07 -3.37
CA PRO A 108 14.19 10.44 -3.51
C PRO A 108 14.47 11.92 -3.24
N SER A 109 13.51 12.82 -3.53
CA SER A 109 13.71 14.26 -3.32
C SER A 109 13.80 14.69 -1.85
N VAL A 110 13.35 13.85 -0.91
CA VAL A 110 13.39 14.09 0.55
C VAL A 110 14.21 13.07 1.32
N SER A 111 14.72 12.05 0.65
CA SER A 111 15.31 10.87 1.29
C SER A 111 16.48 11.19 2.24
N GLU A 112 17.32 12.15 1.91
CA GLU A 112 18.55 12.47 2.66
C GLU A 112 18.30 13.02 4.08
N HIS A 113 17.14 13.64 4.32
CA HIS A 113 16.88 14.34 5.59
C HIS A 113 15.55 13.93 6.24
N LEU A 114 14.81 13.02 5.61
CA LEU A 114 13.51 12.57 6.13
C LEU A 114 13.67 11.76 7.40
N VAL A 115 13.01 12.19 8.47
CA VAL A 115 13.02 11.54 9.79
C VAL A 115 11.75 10.71 10.02
N GLU A 116 10.62 11.16 9.46
CA GLU A 116 9.34 10.47 9.61
C GLU A 116 8.61 10.39 8.26
N LEU A 117 8.14 9.18 7.91
CA LEU A 117 7.42 8.91 6.68
C LEU A 117 6.14 8.13 6.98
N THR A 118 5.02 8.64 6.49
CA THR A 118 3.77 7.88 6.42
C THR A 118 3.29 7.82 4.98
N ILE A 119 3.02 6.60 4.50
CA ILE A 119 2.36 6.39 3.21
C ILE A 119 1.11 5.55 3.45
N ALA A 120 -0.01 6.10 3.07
CA ALA A 120 -1.33 5.49 3.20
C ALA A 120 -2.08 5.58 1.86
N GLY A 121 -2.94 4.62 1.59
CA GLY A 121 -3.76 4.60 0.39
C GLY A 121 -4.81 3.51 0.49
N LEU A 122 -5.71 3.42 -0.49
CA LEU A 122 -6.73 2.38 -0.49
C LEU A 122 -6.11 0.99 -0.77
N CYS A 123 -5.18 0.94 -1.71
CA CYS A 123 -4.44 -0.26 -2.11
C CYS A 123 -3.21 0.21 -2.88
N TRP A 124 -2.02 -0.06 -2.41
CA TRP A 124 -0.78 0.33 -3.05
C TRP A 124 0.36 -0.61 -2.65
N GLY A 125 1.48 -0.53 -3.32
CA GLY A 125 2.62 -1.42 -3.11
C GLY A 125 2.87 -2.29 -4.33
N SER A 126 2.51 -3.58 -4.27
CA SER A 126 2.72 -4.49 -5.41
C SER A 126 1.68 -4.34 -6.51
N ILE A 127 0.49 -3.88 -6.18
CA ILE A 127 -0.65 -3.68 -7.06
C ILE A 127 -1.42 -2.41 -6.66
N PRO A 128 -2.13 -1.74 -7.56
CA PRO A 128 -2.37 -2.02 -9.00
C PRO A 128 -1.15 -1.76 -9.89
N ALA A 129 -0.20 -0.93 -9.45
CA ALA A 129 1.06 -0.66 -10.12
C ALA A 129 2.21 -0.89 -9.14
N GLU A 130 3.25 -1.60 -9.56
CA GLU A 130 4.34 -1.97 -8.67
C GLU A 130 5.11 -0.74 -8.17
N PHE A 131 5.07 -0.54 -6.84
CA PHE A 131 5.97 0.36 -6.16
C PHE A 131 7.32 -0.32 -5.99
N ASN A 132 8.28 0.09 -6.78
CA ASN A 132 9.64 -0.40 -6.66
C ASN A 132 10.42 0.46 -5.66
N GLY A 133 10.53 -0.02 -4.42
CA GLY A 133 11.34 0.62 -3.38
C GLY A 133 12.83 0.30 -3.43
N GLN A 134 13.26 -0.50 -4.39
CA GLN A 134 14.68 -0.91 -4.51
C GLN A 134 15.59 0.31 -4.70
N GLY A 135 16.61 0.40 -3.86
CA GLY A 135 17.55 1.50 -3.89
C GLY A 135 17.08 2.78 -3.16
N LEU A 136 15.87 2.81 -2.60
CA LEU A 136 15.46 3.89 -1.71
C LEU A 136 16.22 3.77 -0.37
N SER A 137 16.98 4.79 -0.03
CA SER A 137 17.72 4.88 1.22
C SER A 137 17.36 6.17 1.95
N PHE A 138 16.99 6.03 3.22
CA PHE A 138 16.64 7.14 4.09
C PHE A 138 17.55 7.12 5.33
N PRO A 139 18.72 7.74 5.25
CA PRO A 139 19.76 7.63 6.30
C PRO A 139 19.33 8.23 7.65
N CYS A 140 18.33 9.09 7.67
CA CYS A 140 17.82 9.74 8.87
C CYS A 140 16.46 9.23 9.34
N LEU A 141 15.86 8.23 8.67
CA LEU A 141 14.50 7.80 8.94
C LEU A 141 14.42 7.01 10.26
N GLU A 142 13.70 7.59 11.22
CA GLU A 142 13.46 7.00 12.54
C GLU A 142 12.07 6.38 12.66
N SER A 143 11.08 6.90 11.89
CA SER A 143 9.69 6.45 11.97
C SER A 143 9.11 6.21 10.59
N LEU A 144 8.59 4.99 10.36
CA LEU A 144 7.91 4.60 9.13
C LEU A 144 6.52 4.03 9.45
N THR A 145 5.52 4.60 8.81
CA THR A 145 4.14 4.09 8.85
C THR A 145 3.67 3.77 7.45
N LEU A 146 3.26 2.51 7.23
CA LEU A 146 2.64 2.05 6.01
C LEU A 146 1.21 1.61 6.30
N GLU A 147 0.27 2.11 5.50
CA GLU A 147 -1.13 1.73 5.60
C GLU A 147 -1.63 1.14 4.29
N GLN A 148 -2.21 -0.05 4.37
CA GLN A 148 -2.76 -0.79 3.22
C GLN A 148 -1.73 -1.14 2.13
N TYR A 149 -0.49 -1.35 2.52
CA TYR A 149 0.57 -1.82 1.64
C TYR A 149 0.37 -3.28 1.27
N ILE A 150 0.31 -3.56 -0.03
CA ILE A 150 0.08 -4.90 -0.59
C ILE A 150 1.41 -5.51 -1.00
N ILE A 151 1.63 -6.77 -0.63
CA ILE A 151 2.86 -7.51 -0.86
C ILE A 151 2.54 -8.79 -1.64
N LEU A 152 3.10 -8.93 -2.85
CA LEU A 152 3.02 -10.14 -3.66
C LEU A 152 4.30 -10.98 -3.60
N ARG A 153 5.45 -10.34 -3.43
CA ARG A 153 6.75 -10.99 -3.39
C ARG A 153 7.59 -10.50 -2.22
N GLN A 154 8.49 -11.33 -1.77
CA GLN A 154 9.32 -11.05 -0.60
C GLN A 154 10.26 -9.85 -0.81
N ASP A 155 10.81 -9.70 -2.01
CA ASP A 155 11.72 -8.61 -2.37
C ASP A 155 11.08 -7.23 -2.31
N GLN A 156 9.77 -7.14 -2.49
CA GLN A 156 9.01 -5.89 -2.41
C GLN A 156 8.97 -5.27 -0.99
N PHE A 157 9.39 -6.02 0.01
CA PHE A 157 9.52 -5.54 1.39
C PHE A 157 10.96 -5.18 1.77
N ASP A 158 11.93 -5.48 0.93
CA ASP A 158 13.37 -5.34 1.25
C ASP A 158 13.76 -3.88 1.51
N TRP A 159 13.20 -2.93 0.78
CA TRP A 159 13.47 -1.52 0.97
C TRP A 159 13.18 -1.03 2.40
N ILE A 160 12.18 -1.62 3.08
CA ILE A 160 11.87 -1.31 4.49
C ILE A 160 12.98 -1.86 5.40
N LEU A 161 13.44 -3.09 5.12
CA LEU A 161 14.46 -3.76 5.91
C LEU A 161 15.86 -3.13 5.74
N GLU A 162 16.05 -2.35 4.68
CA GLU A 162 17.29 -1.58 4.45
C GLU A 162 17.38 -0.31 5.30
N GLN A 163 16.25 0.17 5.88
CA GLN A 163 16.22 1.37 6.72
C GLN A 163 16.71 1.08 8.14
N ARG A 164 18.03 0.97 8.31
CA ARG A 164 18.68 0.53 9.56
C ARG A 164 18.52 1.50 10.73
N THR A 165 18.12 2.74 10.48
CA THR A 165 17.89 3.79 11.48
C THR A 165 16.51 3.76 12.12
N LEU A 166 15.60 2.88 11.63
CA LEU A 166 14.24 2.81 12.13
C LEU A 166 14.16 2.44 13.61
N ILE A 167 13.51 3.32 14.37
CA ILE A 167 13.11 3.16 15.77
C ILE A 167 11.65 2.74 15.87
N ASN A 168 10.81 3.28 14.99
CA ASN A 168 9.36 3.03 14.96
C ASN A 168 8.94 2.47 13.60
N LEU A 169 8.25 1.34 13.58
CA LEU A 169 7.64 0.76 12.38
C LEU A 169 6.18 0.41 12.65
N ASN A 170 5.28 1.04 11.89
CA ASN A 170 3.86 0.80 11.97
C ASN A 170 3.34 0.22 10.64
N LEU A 171 2.73 -0.95 10.70
CA LEU A 171 2.12 -1.63 9.56
C LEU A 171 0.62 -1.76 9.82
N TYR A 172 -0.18 -0.90 9.18
CA TYR A 172 -1.62 -0.85 9.35
C TYR A 172 -2.33 -1.39 8.12
N SER A 173 -3.12 -2.45 8.31
CA SER A 173 -3.84 -3.10 7.22
C SER A 173 -2.97 -3.49 6.02
N CYS A 174 -1.67 -3.71 6.25
CA CYS A 174 -0.77 -4.27 5.25
C CYS A 174 -1.11 -5.75 5.00
N LYS A 175 -1.04 -6.19 3.74
CA LYS A 175 -1.53 -7.49 3.31
C LYS A 175 -0.48 -8.24 2.51
N ILE A 176 -0.41 -9.54 2.75
CA ILE A 176 0.26 -10.45 1.82
C ILE A 176 -0.83 -11.09 0.96
N VAL A 177 -0.68 -10.99 -0.35
CA VAL A 177 -1.52 -11.75 -1.28
C VAL A 177 -0.89 -13.12 -1.46
N THR A 178 -1.67 -14.16 -1.19
CA THR A 178 -1.19 -15.53 -1.21
C THR A 178 -1.69 -16.33 -2.39
N HIS A 179 -2.80 -15.93 -2.99
CA HIS A 179 -3.43 -16.61 -4.11
C HIS A 179 -3.89 -15.60 -5.16
N CYS A 180 -3.76 -15.99 -6.41
CA CYS A 180 -4.23 -15.23 -7.56
C CYS A 180 -4.97 -16.16 -8.52
N LEU A 181 -6.14 -15.75 -8.97
CA LEU A 181 -6.85 -16.39 -10.07
C LEU A 181 -6.70 -15.55 -11.33
N VAL A 182 -5.98 -16.06 -12.31
CA VAL A 182 -5.89 -15.47 -13.65
C VAL A 182 -6.99 -16.06 -14.50
N GLN A 183 -8.01 -15.25 -14.81
CA GLN A 183 -9.13 -15.66 -15.65
C GLN A 183 -8.97 -15.15 -17.09
N GLN A 184 -8.47 -13.94 -17.23
CA GLN A 184 -8.25 -13.28 -18.51
C GLN A 184 -6.77 -12.91 -18.63
N PRO A 185 -5.95 -13.73 -19.29
CA PRO A 185 -4.50 -13.52 -19.34
C PRO A 185 -4.08 -12.24 -20.06
N ASP A 186 -4.95 -11.69 -20.92
CA ASP A 186 -4.70 -10.47 -21.70
C ASP A 186 -5.23 -9.20 -21.00
N PHE A 187 -5.74 -9.31 -19.77
CA PHE A 187 -6.31 -8.18 -19.06
C PHE A 187 -5.22 -7.48 -18.21
N GLU A 188 -4.76 -6.33 -18.68
CA GLU A 188 -3.58 -5.62 -18.15
C GLU A 188 -3.93 -4.34 -17.37
N ASP A 189 -5.03 -4.32 -16.63
CA ASP A 189 -5.36 -3.13 -15.82
C ASP A 189 -4.32 -2.90 -14.71
N TRP A 190 -3.72 -3.97 -14.20
CA TRP A 190 -2.73 -3.89 -13.12
C TRP A 190 -1.38 -4.48 -13.55
N ASP A 191 -0.29 -3.91 -13.06
CA ASP A 191 1.05 -4.50 -13.19
C ASP A 191 1.23 -5.68 -12.22
N VAL A 192 0.69 -6.83 -12.59
CA VAL A 192 0.78 -8.01 -11.75
C VAL A 192 2.00 -8.85 -12.15
N ASN A 193 2.99 -8.91 -11.26
CA ASN A 193 4.15 -9.76 -11.43
C ASN A 193 4.07 -10.97 -10.49
N LEU A 194 3.84 -12.14 -11.07
CA LEU A 194 3.75 -13.43 -10.38
C LEU A 194 5.06 -14.26 -10.45
N ASP A 195 6.20 -13.63 -10.67
CA ASP A 195 7.48 -14.32 -10.69
C ASP A 195 7.71 -15.07 -9.36
N GLY A 196 8.07 -16.35 -9.48
CA GLY A 196 8.26 -17.23 -8.32
C GLY A 196 6.98 -17.83 -7.73
N TRP A 197 5.81 -17.45 -8.24
CA TRP A 197 4.55 -18.07 -7.85
C TRP A 197 4.40 -19.46 -8.49
N LYS A 198 3.72 -20.36 -7.82
CA LYS A 198 3.45 -21.72 -8.29
C LYS A 198 2.05 -21.78 -8.88
N LYS A 199 1.94 -22.18 -10.14
CA LYS A 199 0.64 -22.52 -10.73
C LYS A 199 0.11 -23.79 -10.07
N LEU A 200 -1.13 -23.73 -9.59
CA LEU A 200 -1.80 -24.90 -9.02
C LEU A 200 -2.25 -25.84 -10.16
N PRO A 201 -2.25 -27.17 -9.93
CA PRO A 201 -2.72 -28.11 -10.95
C PRO A 201 -4.18 -27.81 -11.30
N ASP A 202 -4.52 -28.01 -12.58
CA ASP A 202 -5.79 -27.65 -13.19
C ASP A 202 -6.99 -28.05 -12.34
N VAL A 203 -7.61 -27.03 -11.77
CA VAL A 203 -9.02 -27.09 -11.44
C VAL A 203 -9.73 -26.63 -12.69
N SER A 204 -10.66 -27.44 -13.17
CA SER A 204 -11.43 -27.10 -14.35
C SER A 204 -12.07 -25.70 -14.15
N THR A 205 -11.36 -24.68 -14.58
CA THR A 205 -11.97 -23.40 -14.85
C THR A 205 -12.88 -23.71 -16.05
N ASN A 206 -14.19 -23.78 -15.83
CA ASN A 206 -15.18 -23.82 -16.92
C ASN A 206 -15.15 -22.45 -17.63
N MET A 207 -14.00 -22.11 -18.18
CA MET A 207 -13.85 -20.95 -19.03
C MET A 207 -14.36 -21.34 -20.40
N ASP A 208 -15.47 -20.73 -20.80
CA ASP A 208 -15.88 -20.73 -22.18
C ASP A 208 -14.76 -20.10 -23.02
N GLU A 209 -14.03 -20.92 -23.79
CA GLU A 209 -12.94 -20.53 -24.70
C GLU A 209 -13.34 -19.48 -25.76
N ALA A 210 -14.60 -19.02 -25.74
CA ALA A 210 -15.23 -18.32 -26.84
C ALA A 210 -14.99 -16.79 -26.88
N ASN A 211 -14.35 -16.16 -25.91
CA ASN A 211 -14.31 -14.69 -25.82
C ASN A 211 -12.91 -14.05 -25.73
N TYR A 212 -11.86 -14.75 -26.10
CA TYR A 212 -10.53 -14.13 -26.12
C TYR A 212 -10.34 -13.22 -27.34
N SER A 213 -10.53 -11.93 -27.19
CA SER A 213 -10.09 -10.95 -28.17
C SER A 213 -8.64 -10.55 -27.87
N HIS A 214 -7.77 -10.88 -28.82
CA HIS A 214 -6.33 -10.63 -28.76
C HIS A 214 -6.00 -9.13 -28.68
N MET A 215 -5.66 -8.64 -27.51
CA MET A 215 -4.89 -7.42 -27.33
C MET A 215 -3.61 -7.79 -26.57
N SER A 216 -2.61 -8.24 -27.31
CA SER A 216 -1.30 -8.59 -26.76
C SER A 216 -0.41 -7.35 -26.65
N HIS A 217 0.08 -7.05 -25.46
CA HIS A 217 1.20 -6.13 -25.28
C HIS A 217 2.53 -6.84 -25.55
N PRO A 218 3.47 -6.19 -26.23
CA PRO A 218 4.67 -6.85 -26.76
C PRO A 218 5.80 -7.14 -25.76
N HIS A 219 5.61 -6.90 -24.46
CA HIS A 219 6.73 -6.92 -23.49
C HIS A 219 6.61 -7.88 -22.31
N LEU A 220 5.45 -8.50 -22.09
CA LEU A 220 5.27 -9.52 -21.05
C LEU A 220 4.72 -10.78 -21.69
N GLU A 221 5.23 -11.94 -21.31
CA GLU A 221 4.58 -13.20 -21.68
C GLU A 221 3.21 -13.24 -20.97
N PRO A 222 2.11 -13.50 -21.71
CA PRO A 222 0.78 -13.54 -21.10
C PRO A 222 0.74 -14.62 -20.03
N LEU A 223 0.18 -14.27 -18.86
CA LEU A 223 -0.02 -15.23 -17.78
C LEU A 223 -1.00 -16.31 -18.26
N GLU A 224 -0.66 -17.58 -18.09
CA GLU A 224 -1.61 -18.66 -18.39
C GLU A 224 -2.80 -18.61 -17.43
N PRO A 225 -4.05 -18.84 -17.90
CA PRO A 225 -5.20 -18.94 -17.02
C PRO A 225 -5.00 -19.99 -15.93
N GLY A 226 -5.50 -19.71 -14.74
CA GLY A 226 -5.44 -20.64 -13.62
C GLY A 226 -5.16 -20.01 -12.28
N TRP A 227 -5.11 -20.84 -11.27
CA TRP A 227 -4.75 -20.44 -9.92
C TRP A 227 -3.25 -20.44 -9.71
N TYR A 228 -2.76 -19.39 -9.08
CA TYR A 228 -1.39 -19.22 -8.65
C TYR A 228 -1.33 -19.03 -7.15
N MET A 229 -0.28 -19.52 -6.51
CA MET A 229 -0.03 -19.34 -5.08
C MET A 229 1.43 -19.03 -4.79
N ASN A 230 1.67 -18.31 -3.69
CA ASN A 230 2.98 -18.16 -3.10
C ASN A 230 3.00 -18.67 -1.64
N ASP A 231 4.22 -18.92 -1.16
CA ASP A 231 4.45 -19.42 0.20
C ASP A 231 4.85 -18.31 1.18
N LEU A 232 4.73 -17.03 0.79
CA LEU A 232 5.06 -15.89 1.64
C LEU A 232 4.13 -15.82 2.85
N ARG A 233 4.70 -15.65 4.05
CA ARG A 233 3.96 -15.63 5.31
C ARG A 233 4.40 -14.47 6.20
N TRP A 234 3.49 -13.97 7.03
CA TRP A 234 3.81 -12.93 8.01
C TRP A 234 4.82 -13.39 9.04
N SER A 235 4.82 -14.67 9.42
CA SER A 235 5.86 -15.23 10.29
C SER A 235 7.28 -14.97 9.78
N ASP A 236 7.50 -15.20 8.48
CA ASP A 236 8.80 -14.96 7.84
C ASP A 236 9.13 -13.45 7.82
N MET A 237 8.11 -12.60 7.54
CA MET A 237 8.29 -11.15 7.51
C MET A 237 8.61 -10.59 8.89
N PHE A 238 7.94 -11.04 9.96
CA PHE A 238 8.24 -10.61 11.33
C PHE A 238 9.66 -11.03 11.76
N ASP A 239 10.09 -12.23 11.39
CA ASP A 239 11.45 -12.70 11.66
C ASP A 239 12.49 -11.86 10.90
N ARG A 240 12.23 -11.50 9.65
CA ARG A 240 13.11 -10.62 8.86
C ARG A 240 13.19 -9.23 9.45
N ILE A 241 12.07 -8.63 9.89
CA ILE A 241 12.04 -7.34 10.59
C ILE A 241 12.92 -7.41 11.83
N ARG A 242 12.74 -8.42 12.67
CA ARG A 242 13.50 -8.63 13.90
C ARG A 242 15.01 -8.71 13.66
N GLN A 243 15.41 -9.39 12.57
CA GLN A 243 16.83 -9.63 12.23
C GLN A 243 17.49 -8.41 11.56
N ASN A 244 16.75 -7.66 10.75
CA ASN A 244 17.32 -6.62 9.89
C ASN A 244 17.17 -5.20 10.45
N LEU A 245 16.27 -4.95 11.40
CA LEU A 245 16.08 -3.63 12.00
C LEU A 245 16.58 -3.62 13.46
N PRO A 246 17.89 -3.45 13.69
CA PRO A 246 18.49 -3.61 15.02
C PRO A 246 18.11 -2.51 16.01
N LEU A 247 17.75 -1.31 15.53
CA LEU A 247 17.38 -0.17 16.36
C LEU A 247 15.87 -0.07 16.63
N LEU A 248 15.07 -0.99 16.07
CA LEU A 248 13.61 -0.95 16.21
C LEU A 248 13.18 -1.17 17.67
N GLU A 249 12.57 -0.15 18.27
CA GLU A 249 12.06 -0.15 19.66
C GLU A 249 10.54 -0.28 19.72
N ASN A 250 9.86 0.27 18.71
CA ASN A 250 8.40 0.25 18.65
C ASN A 250 7.95 -0.40 17.35
N PHE A 251 7.18 -1.46 17.48
CA PHE A 251 6.56 -2.15 16.35
C PHE A 251 5.05 -2.27 16.57
N ASN A 252 4.27 -1.84 15.58
CA ASN A 252 2.83 -1.99 15.57
C ASN A 252 2.40 -2.69 14.30
N PHE A 253 1.60 -3.74 14.46
CA PHE A 253 0.96 -4.46 13.37
C PHE A 253 -0.54 -4.56 13.66
N ARG A 254 -1.38 -4.04 12.77
CA ARG A 254 -2.85 -4.09 12.92
C ARG A 254 -3.49 -4.26 11.55
N CYS A 255 -4.45 -5.17 11.45
CA CYS A 255 -5.26 -5.33 10.26
C CYS A 255 -6.72 -5.01 10.59
N SER A 256 -7.34 -4.15 9.78
CA SER A 256 -8.75 -3.78 9.90
C SER A 256 -9.54 -4.24 8.68
N SER A 257 -10.85 -4.31 8.80
CA SER A 257 -11.74 -4.49 7.66
C SER A 257 -11.79 -3.21 6.79
N TRP A 258 -12.10 -3.38 5.51
CA TRP A 258 -12.29 -2.27 4.57
C TRP A 258 -13.35 -1.25 5.02
N GLN A 259 -14.39 -1.69 5.71
CA GLN A 259 -15.48 -0.82 6.19
C GLN A 259 -14.98 0.28 7.11
N ASN A 260 -14.05 -0.03 8.00
CA ASN A 260 -13.50 0.95 8.94
C ASN A 260 -12.68 2.06 8.24
N TYR A 261 -12.10 1.72 7.08
CA TYR A 261 -11.32 2.69 6.30
C TYR A 261 -12.20 3.81 5.71
N PHE A 262 -13.32 3.44 5.07
CA PHE A 262 -14.23 4.41 4.43
C PHE A 262 -14.96 5.29 5.45
N GLU A 263 -15.24 4.77 6.62
CA GLU A 263 -15.96 5.48 7.67
C GLU A 263 -15.05 6.39 8.53
N GLY A 264 -13.73 6.32 8.35
CA GLY A 264 -12.76 7.07 9.16
C GLY A 264 -12.81 6.70 10.65
N LEU A 265 -13.35 5.53 10.96
CA LEU A 265 -13.48 5.03 12.33
C LEU A 265 -12.12 4.60 12.87
N PRO A 266 -11.90 4.73 14.19
CA PRO A 266 -10.71 4.18 14.82
C PRO A 266 -10.61 2.68 14.54
N LEU A 267 -9.42 2.22 14.15
CA LEU A 267 -9.18 0.79 13.94
C LEU A 267 -9.56 0.01 15.20
N PRO A 268 -10.38 -1.06 15.08
CA PRO A 268 -10.74 -1.87 16.23
C PRO A 268 -9.50 -2.46 16.91
N HIS A 269 -9.49 -2.45 18.23
CA HIS A 269 -8.33 -2.90 19.02
C HIS A 269 -8.14 -4.43 19.07
N ASN A 270 -8.96 -5.22 18.39
CA ASN A 270 -9.22 -6.57 18.85
C ASN A 270 -8.60 -7.73 18.09
N ASP A 271 -7.95 -7.56 16.96
CA ASP A 271 -7.20 -8.68 16.36
C ASP A 271 -6.12 -8.19 15.39
N ASP A 272 -4.89 -8.16 15.85
CA ASP A 272 -3.75 -7.69 15.06
C ASP A 272 -3.49 -8.56 13.84
N LEU A 273 -3.92 -9.83 13.86
CA LEU A 273 -3.71 -10.81 12.79
C LEU A 273 -4.93 -11.02 11.89
N HIS A 274 -6.05 -10.34 12.13
CA HIS A 274 -7.23 -10.46 11.30
C HIS A 274 -7.01 -9.86 9.90
N ASN A 275 -7.53 -10.51 8.85
CA ASN A 275 -7.46 -10.03 7.46
C ASN A 275 -6.03 -9.72 6.93
N ARG A 276 -5.00 -10.44 7.39
CA ARG A 276 -3.61 -10.25 7.00
C ARG A 276 -3.21 -10.86 5.66
N TYR A 277 -4.04 -11.76 5.13
CA TYR A 277 -3.84 -12.41 3.83
C TYR A 277 -5.00 -12.13 2.89
N TYR A 278 -4.67 -11.91 1.61
CA TYR A 278 -5.66 -11.65 0.57
C TYR A 278 -5.50 -12.63 -0.58
N THR A 279 -6.56 -12.70 -1.37
CA THR A 279 -6.60 -13.28 -2.71
C THR A 279 -7.03 -12.21 -3.68
N PHE A 280 -6.67 -12.32 -4.95
CA PHE A 280 -7.22 -11.46 -5.99
C PHE A 280 -7.47 -12.23 -7.28
N ASP A 281 -8.31 -11.70 -8.13
CA ASP A 281 -8.57 -12.22 -9.47
C ASP A 281 -8.76 -11.11 -10.51
N ASN A 282 -8.67 -11.47 -11.79
CA ASN A 282 -8.95 -10.60 -12.92
C ASN A 282 -10.19 -11.06 -13.69
N GLY A 283 -11.30 -11.28 -12.99
CA GLY A 283 -12.58 -11.68 -13.62
C GLY A 283 -13.14 -10.67 -14.63
N SER A 284 -14.40 -10.81 -14.98
CA SER A 284 -15.06 -10.06 -16.07
C SER A 284 -15.04 -8.53 -15.96
N TRP A 285 -14.62 -7.99 -14.84
CA TRP A 285 -14.66 -6.55 -14.52
C TRP A 285 -13.28 -5.97 -14.20
N GLY A 286 -12.20 -6.72 -14.49
CA GLY A 286 -10.86 -6.33 -14.13
C GLY A 286 -10.35 -6.99 -12.85
N TRP A 287 -9.17 -6.53 -12.39
CA TRP A 287 -8.57 -7.06 -11.17
C TRP A 287 -9.37 -6.64 -9.92
N VAL A 288 -9.72 -7.61 -9.10
CA VAL A 288 -10.45 -7.40 -7.85
C VAL A 288 -9.72 -8.06 -6.70
N LEU A 289 -9.50 -7.30 -5.64
CA LEU A 289 -8.88 -7.78 -4.42
C LEU A 289 -9.96 -8.32 -3.48
N TYR A 290 -9.87 -9.60 -3.13
CA TYR A 290 -10.81 -10.24 -2.24
C TYR A 290 -10.21 -10.41 -0.84
N MET A 291 -11.07 -10.22 0.12
CA MET A 291 -10.84 -10.69 1.49
C MET A 291 -10.82 -12.22 1.54
N PRO A 292 -10.30 -12.80 2.62
CA PRO A 292 -10.35 -14.23 2.81
C PRO A 292 -11.77 -14.76 2.78
N ALA A 293 -11.85 -16.00 2.44
CA ALA A 293 -13.00 -16.80 2.15
C ALA A 293 -14.24 -16.67 3.04
N ASP A 294 -14.12 -16.18 4.25
CA ASP A 294 -15.24 -16.07 5.19
C ASP A 294 -16.10 -14.81 4.95
N GLU A 295 -15.59 -13.85 4.19
CA GLU A 295 -16.26 -12.57 3.92
C GLU A 295 -16.52 -12.30 2.43
N CYS A 296 -16.23 -13.26 1.53
CA CYS A 296 -16.37 -13.08 0.09
C CYS A 296 -17.84 -12.83 -0.33
N PRO A 297 -18.12 -11.78 -1.11
CA PRO A 297 -19.48 -11.52 -1.59
C PRO A 297 -20.03 -12.70 -2.41
N ARG A 298 -21.32 -12.98 -2.25
CA ARG A 298 -22.02 -14.14 -2.84
C ARG A 298 -21.97 -14.24 -4.38
N SER A 299 -21.46 -13.23 -5.07
CA SER A 299 -21.36 -13.21 -6.54
C SER A 299 -20.32 -14.17 -7.12
N THR A 300 -19.39 -14.68 -6.29
CA THR A 300 -18.32 -15.60 -6.68
C THR A 300 -18.54 -17.03 -6.16
N GLU A 301 -19.75 -17.41 -5.75
CA GLU A 301 -20.06 -18.69 -5.10
C GLU A 301 -19.58 -19.93 -5.87
N ARG A 302 -19.53 -19.90 -7.21
CA ARG A 302 -19.04 -21.06 -8.00
C ARG A 302 -17.53 -21.26 -7.84
N ASN A 303 -16.74 -20.22 -8.00
CA ASN A 303 -15.28 -20.31 -7.90
C ASN A 303 -14.84 -20.59 -6.47
N TYR A 304 -15.58 -20.07 -5.49
CA TYR A 304 -15.36 -20.30 -4.08
C TYR A 304 -15.50 -21.77 -3.65
N PHE A 305 -16.50 -22.48 -4.18
CA PHE A 305 -16.73 -23.90 -3.87
C PHE A 305 -15.60 -24.81 -4.38
N GLU A 306 -15.02 -24.46 -5.52
CA GLU A 306 -13.89 -25.19 -6.09
C GLU A 306 -12.61 -24.96 -5.26
N ILE A 307 -12.34 -23.73 -4.87
CA ILE A 307 -11.20 -23.38 -4.01
C ILE A 307 -11.25 -24.11 -2.68
N LYS A 308 -12.41 -24.30 -2.08
CA LYS A 308 -12.59 -24.90 -0.75
C LYS A 308 -12.06 -26.32 -0.63
N ASN A 309 -11.97 -27.03 -1.72
CA ASN A 309 -11.59 -28.44 -1.76
C ASN A 309 -10.18 -28.72 -2.29
N MET A 310 -9.41 -27.66 -2.60
CA MET A 310 -8.05 -27.82 -3.13
C MET A 310 -6.99 -27.90 -2.04
N PRO A 311 -5.96 -28.74 -2.20
CA PRO A 311 -4.77 -28.67 -1.37
C PRO A 311 -4.10 -27.30 -1.51
N GLY A 312 -3.89 -26.58 -0.40
CA GLY A 312 -3.24 -25.27 -0.41
C GLY A 312 -4.19 -24.08 -0.58
N THR A 313 -5.52 -24.29 -0.49
CA THR A 313 -6.52 -23.21 -0.64
C THR A 313 -6.36 -22.07 0.38
N PRO A 314 -6.85 -20.84 0.05
CA PRO A 314 -6.95 -19.76 1.02
C PRO A 314 -7.85 -20.12 2.21
N VAL A 315 -8.83 -21.00 2.00
CA VAL A 315 -9.74 -21.46 3.05
C VAL A 315 -8.98 -22.14 4.19
N GLY A 316 -9.21 -21.68 5.40
CA GLY A 316 -8.47 -22.13 6.59
C GLY A 316 -6.98 -21.72 6.60
N LEU A 317 -6.56 -20.82 5.69
CA LEU A 317 -5.18 -20.30 5.70
C LEU A 317 -4.88 -19.56 7.01
N TYR A 318 -5.83 -18.77 7.51
CA TYR A 318 -5.68 -18.05 8.78
C TYR A 318 -5.46 -19.01 9.95
N GLU A 319 -6.31 -20.00 10.07
CA GLU A 319 -6.24 -20.98 11.17
C GLU A 319 -4.93 -21.77 11.12
N ARG A 320 -4.47 -22.13 9.89
CA ARG A 320 -3.22 -22.88 9.71
C ARG A 320 -1.98 -22.05 9.99
N THR A 321 -2.01 -20.75 9.65
CA THR A 321 -0.83 -19.87 9.77
C THR A 321 -0.82 -19.08 11.07
N GLU A 322 -1.96 -18.88 11.71
CA GLU A 322 -2.09 -18.04 12.90
C GLU A 322 -1.11 -18.41 14.02
N PRO A 323 -0.91 -19.68 14.39
CA PRO A 323 0.02 -20.01 15.47
C PRO A 323 1.45 -19.57 15.18
N ALA A 324 1.93 -19.75 13.96
CA ALA A 324 3.27 -19.35 13.56
C ALA A 324 3.41 -17.82 13.45
N ASP A 325 2.43 -17.17 12.83
CA ASP A 325 2.39 -15.72 12.69
C ASP A 325 2.33 -15.02 14.05
N ARG A 326 1.50 -15.52 14.97
CA ARG A 326 1.36 -14.99 16.33
C ARG A 326 2.65 -15.15 17.12
N LEU A 327 3.26 -16.34 17.09
CA LEU A 327 4.54 -16.59 17.77
C LEU A 327 5.65 -15.66 17.25
N ALA A 328 5.75 -15.49 15.94
CA ALA A 328 6.76 -14.62 15.35
C ALA A 328 6.51 -13.14 15.70
N LEU A 329 5.24 -12.69 15.68
CA LEU A 329 4.84 -11.34 16.08
C LEU A 329 5.18 -11.09 17.55
N GLU A 330 4.81 -11.98 18.46
CA GLU A 330 5.11 -11.87 19.89
C GLU A 330 6.62 -11.83 20.15
N THR A 331 7.37 -12.67 19.43
CA THR A 331 8.85 -12.70 19.50
C THR A 331 9.46 -11.37 19.04
N LEU A 332 8.96 -10.79 17.96
CA LEU A 332 9.39 -9.47 17.49
C LEU A 332 9.06 -8.39 18.51
N MET A 333 7.82 -8.37 19.03
CA MET A 333 7.40 -7.37 20.03
C MET A 333 8.18 -7.50 21.35
N GLU A 334 8.55 -8.71 21.76
CA GLU A 334 9.43 -8.89 22.93
C GLU A 334 10.83 -8.35 22.67
N ALA A 335 11.39 -8.61 21.49
CA ALA A 335 12.70 -8.09 21.10
C ALA A 335 12.72 -6.56 21.08
N THR A 336 11.69 -5.90 20.55
CA THR A 336 11.57 -4.43 20.54
C THR A 336 11.45 -3.86 21.96
N ARG A 337 10.64 -4.47 22.84
CA ARG A 337 10.52 -4.04 24.24
C ARG A 337 11.84 -4.15 25.01
N LYS A 338 12.63 -5.20 24.77
CA LYS A 338 13.96 -5.35 25.39
C LYS A 338 14.88 -4.21 24.96
N ARG A 339 14.91 -3.86 23.69
CA ARG A 339 15.73 -2.74 23.18
C ARG A 339 15.32 -1.40 23.77
N CYS A 340 14.01 -1.16 23.95
CA CYS A 340 13.49 0.04 24.60
C CYS A 340 13.87 0.12 26.09
N GLY A 341 13.91 -1.02 26.81
CA GLY A 341 14.22 -1.08 28.24
C GLY A 341 15.71 -1.07 28.59
N GLU A 342 16.60 -1.26 27.62
CA GLU A 342 18.05 -1.27 27.82
C GLU A 342 18.70 0.12 27.70
N LYS A 343 17.90 1.17 27.42
CA LYS A 343 18.34 2.58 27.42
C LYS A 343 18.10 3.25 28.76
#